data_f7a228d4ac2ffc97802de9f3213c5a52
#
_entry.id   f7a228d4ac2ffc97802de9f3213c5a52
#
_cell.length_a   1.000
_cell.length_b   1.000
_cell.length_c   1.000
_cell.angle_alpha   90.00
_cell.angle_beta   90.00
_cell.angle_gamma   90.00
#
_symmetry.space_group_name_H-M   'P 1'
#
loop_
_entity.id
_entity.type
_entity.pdbx_description
1 polymer ?
#
loop_
_entity_poly.entity_id
_entity_poly.type
_entity_poly.pdbx_seq_one_letter_code
_entity_poly.pdbx_strand_id
1 'polypeptide(L)'
;SGAVSFSEMQHGTADDYALLDGFERQHAAGLADRLLGLLERLDDSLGGYQITRLEHSLQSATRARLAGADTDWVVAALLHDIGDELAPYNHAEYAASVLRPYVREEVAWVIEQHGVFQSYYFAHHLGGDRNRRDEFADHPWFDLCAAFCAEWDQNSFDPNVSIHDLASFEADVRAVFARTAWDAEVTAAGPAELVS
;
A
#
# COMPACT_ATOMS: atom_id res chain seq x y z
N SER A 1 16.35 -8.15 32.39
CA SER A 1 15.35 -7.08 32.35
C SER A 1 15.55 -6.30 31.06
N GLY A 2 14.50 -6.21 30.25
CA GLY A 2 14.58 -5.64 28.94
C GLY A 2 14.10 -4.17 28.87
N ALA A 3 14.64 -3.26 29.70
CA ALA A 3 14.29 -1.85 29.66
C ALA A 3 15.53 -0.98 29.79
N VAL A 4 15.47 0.19 29.16
CA VAL A 4 16.51 1.22 29.25
C VAL A 4 16.62 1.81 30.65
N SER A 5 17.75 2.42 30.97
CA SER A 5 18.03 3.02 32.27
C SER A 5 17.52 4.47 32.41
N PHE A 6 17.18 5.13 31.30
CA PHE A 6 16.82 6.55 31.28
C PHE A 6 15.31 6.80 31.32
N SER A 7 14.93 7.96 31.81
CA SER A 7 13.58 8.54 31.73
C SER A 7 13.48 9.71 30.73
N GLU A 8 14.61 10.23 30.32
CA GLU A 8 14.74 11.26 29.28
C GLU A 8 15.79 10.81 28.25
N MET A 9 15.48 10.87 26.97
CA MET A 9 16.32 10.34 25.89
C MET A 9 17.74 10.94 25.87
N GLN A 10 17.91 12.22 26.25
CA GLN A 10 19.20 12.88 26.32
C GLN A 10 20.16 12.27 27.35
N HIS A 11 19.65 11.48 28.30
CA HIS A 11 20.43 10.79 29.33
C HIS A 11 20.73 9.33 28.99
N GLY A 12 20.28 8.85 27.82
CA GLY A 12 20.54 7.49 27.36
C GLY A 12 22.02 7.24 27.06
N THR A 13 22.43 6.01 27.34
CA THR A 13 23.78 5.51 27.03
C THR A 13 23.79 4.76 25.70
N ALA A 14 24.98 4.47 25.16
CA ALA A 14 25.13 3.63 23.97
C ALA A 14 24.49 2.24 24.17
N ASP A 15 24.60 1.65 25.35
CA ASP A 15 24.01 0.35 25.68
C ASP A 15 22.47 0.41 25.70
N ASP A 16 21.88 1.50 26.21
CA ASP A 16 20.45 1.73 26.18
C ASP A 16 19.93 1.77 24.74
N TYR A 17 20.59 2.53 23.87
CA TYR A 17 20.20 2.64 22.46
C TYR A 17 20.43 1.35 21.66
N ALA A 18 21.47 0.59 21.96
CA ALA A 18 21.67 -0.73 21.36
C ALA A 18 20.56 -1.72 21.76
N LEU A 19 20.08 -1.63 23.02
CA LEU A 19 18.95 -2.41 23.50
C LEU A 19 17.66 -2.02 22.73
N LEU A 20 17.36 -0.73 22.60
CA LEU A 20 16.20 -0.23 21.85
C LEU A 20 16.22 -0.63 20.39
N ASP A 21 17.36 -0.49 19.71
CA ASP A 21 17.52 -0.90 18.32
C ASP A 21 17.21 -2.39 18.12
N GLY A 22 17.57 -3.25 19.08
CA GLY A 22 17.19 -4.66 19.08
C GLY A 22 15.67 -4.88 19.13
N PHE A 23 14.98 -4.14 20.00
CA PHE A 23 13.51 -4.19 20.10
C PHE A 23 12.83 -3.61 18.86
N GLU A 24 13.33 -2.50 18.31
CA GLU A 24 12.80 -1.87 17.12
C GLU A 24 12.90 -2.80 15.89
N ARG A 25 14.04 -3.46 15.70
CA ARG A 25 14.21 -4.46 14.65
C ARG A 25 13.26 -5.64 14.80
N GLN A 26 13.10 -6.16 16.01
CA GLN A 26 12.16 -7.24 16.29
C GLN A 26 10.71 -6.81 16.01
N HIS A 27 10.35 -5.59 16.43
CA HIS A 27 9.03 -5.04 16.14
C HIS A 27 8.80 -4.85 14.64
N ALA A 28 9.77 -4.29 13.91
CA ALA A 28 9.69 -4.12 12.47
C ALA A 28 9.54 -5.46 11.72
N ALA A 29 10.21 -6.52 12.17
CA ALA A 29 10.09 -7.85 11.58
C ALA A 29 8.67 -8.43 11.65
N GLY A 30 7.83 -7.96 12.57
CA GLY A 30 6.41 -8.32 12.67
C GLY A 30 5.47 -7.50 11.79
N LEU A 31 5.98 -6.64 10.90
CA LEU A 31 5.14 -5.73 10.09
C LEU A 31 4.19 -6.49 9.16
N ALA A 32 4.65 -7.55 8.50
CA ALA A 32 3.81 -8.34 7.60
C ALA A 32 2.58 -8.92 8.34
N ASP A 33 2.75 -9.46 9.55
CA ASP A 33 1.65 -10.00 10.36
C ASP A 33 0.63 -8.89 10.71
N ARG A 34 1.11 -7.70 11.06
CA ARG A 34 0.21 -6.56 11.36
C ARG A 34 -0.55 -6.09 10.14
N LEU A 35 0.08 -6.06 8.95
CA LEU A 35 -0.57 -5.67 7.70
C LEU A 35 -1.62 -6.69 7.27
N LEU A 36 -1.33 -7.99 7.38
CA LEU A 36 -2.31 -9.04 7.12
C LEU A 36 -3.51 -8.94 8.05
N GLY A 37 -3.29 -8.69 9.34
CA GLY A 37 -4.36 -8.46 10.31
C GLY A 37 -5.17 -7.18 10.04
N LEU A 38 -4.55 -6.11 9.52
CA LEU A 38 -5.27 -4.90 9.08
C LEU A 38 -6.11 -5.17 7.83
N LEU A 39 -5.61 -5.96 6.88
CA LEU A 39 -6.39 -6.37 5.70
C LEU A 39 -7.64 -7.14 6.10
N GLU A 40 -7.53 -8.11 7.02
CA GLU A 40 -8.69 -8.87 7.52
C GLU A 40 -9.77 -7.93 8.11
N ARG A 41 -9.36 -6.87 8.80
CA ARG A 41 -10.29 -5.89 9.39
C ARG A 41 -11.03 -5.05 8.37
N LEU A 42 -10.54 -4.93 7.14
CA LEU A 42 -11.24 -4.25 6.04
C LEU A 42 -12.54 -4.97 5.64
N ASP A 43 -12.75 -6.21 6.06
CA ASP A 43 -14.00 -6.94 5.82
C ASP A 43 -15.19 -6.29 6.56
N ASP A 44 -14.97 -5.74 7.74
CA ASP A 44 -15.95 -5.04 8.57
C ASP A 44 -15.85 -3.51 8.51
N SER A 45 -15.16 -2.98 7.51
CA SER A 45 -14.86 -1.56 7.34
C SER A 45 -15.98 -0.78 6.64
N LEU A 46 -15.64 0.25 5.86
CA LEU A 46 -16.56 1.13 5.15
C LEU A 46 -17.56 0.36 4.29
N GLY A 47 -18.84 0.48 4.62
CA GLY A 47 -19.95 -0.13 3.87
C GLY A 47 -20.43 0.73 2.69
N GLY A 48 -21.47 0.23 2.01
CA GLY A 48 -22.16 0.93 0.91
C GLY A 48 -21.82 0.44 -0.48
N TYR A 49 -20.74 -0.32 -0.64
CA TYR A 49 -20.42 -1.04 -1.87
C TYR A 49 -21.11 -2.41 -1.92
N GLN A 50 -21.13 -3.06 -3.08
CA GLN A 50 -21.67 -4.41 -3.23
C GLN A 50 -20.75 -5.49 -2.68
N ILE A 51 -19.51 -5.14 -2.39
CA ILE A 51 -18.46 -6.00 -1.83
C ILE A 51 -17.83 -5.31 -0.62
N THR A 52 -17.10 -6.05 0.21
CA THR A 52 -16.36 -5.46 1.32
C THR A 52 -15.08 -4.75 0.83
N ARG A 53 -14.49 -3.93 1.70
CA ARG A 53 -13.20 -3.28 1.38
C ARG A 53 -12.05 -4.31 1.27
N LEU A 54 -12.12 -5.40 2.03
CA LEU A 54 -11.21 -6.52 1.86
C LEU A 54 -11.37 -7.17 0.47
N GLU A 55 -12.59 -7.48 0.05
CA GLU A 55 -12.86 -8.05 -1.27
C GLU A 55 -12.37 -7.13 -2.40
N HIS A 56 -12.54 -5.80 -2.26
CA HIS A 56 -11.99 -4.83 -3.20
C HIS A 56 -10.46 -4.95 -3.32
N SER A 57 -9.76 -4.98 -2.19
CA SER A 57 -8.30 -5.14 -2.14
C SER A 57 -7.85 -6.46 -2.77
N LEU A 58 -8.55 -7.56 -2.46
CA LEU A 58 -8.28 -8.88 -3.05
C LEU A 58 -8.55 -8.90 -4.56
N GLN A 59 -9.60 -8.23 -5.01
CA GLN A 59 -9.95 -8.13 -6.43
C GLN A 59 -8.87 -7.36 -7.20
N SER A 60 -8.43 -6.22 -6.67
CA SER A 60 -7.33 -5.42 -7.25
C SER A 60 -6.04 -6.22 -7.37
N ALA A 61 -5.63 -6.91 -6.30
CA ALA A 61 -4.43 -7.74 -6.29
C ALA A 61 -4.55 -8.97 -7.22
N THR A 62 -5.75 -9.57 -7.31
CA THR A 62 -6.01 -10.68 -8.22
C THR A 62 -5.85 -10.24 -9.68
N ARG A 63 -6.38 -9.05 -10.04
CA ARG A 63 -6.21 -8.47 -11.38
C ARG A 63 -4.74 -8.24 -11.71
N ALA A 64 -3.98 -7.65 -10.80
CA ALA A 64 -2.54 -7.43 -10.97
C ALA A 64 -1.80 -8.75 -11.20
N ARG A 65 -2.06 -9.76 -10.37
CA ARG A 65 -1.43 -11.09 -10.51
C ARG A 65 -1.78 -11.77 -11.82
N LEU A 66 -3.04 -11.77 -12.24
CA LEU A 66 -3.49 -12.38 -13.48
C LEU A 66 -2.98 -11.64 -14.72
N ALA A 67 -2.72 -10.35 -14.61
CA ALA A 67 -2.05 -9.57 -15.65
C ALA A 67 -0.56 -9.90 -15.79
N GLY A 68 0.04 -10.60 -14.83
CA GLY A 68 1.46 -10.93 -14.82
C GLY A 68 2.35 -9.86 -14.18
N ALA A 69 1.77 -8.97 -13.38
CA ALA A 69 2.52 -7.98 -12.64
C ALA A 69 3.48 -8.61 -11.63
N ASP A 70 4.57 -7.92 -11.34
CA ASP A 70 5.54 -8.38 -10.35
C ASP A 70 5.03 -8.25 -8.90
N THR A 71 5.81 -8.76 -7.97
CA THR A 71 5.44 -8.80 -6.54
C THR A 71 5.21 -7.41 -5.96
N ASP A 72 5.96 -6.39 -6.38
CA ASP A 72 5.76 -5.01 -5.91
C ASP A 72 4.36 -4.51 -6.26
N TRP A 73 3.94 -4.68 -7.50
CA TRP A 73 2.62 -4.27 -7.97
C TRP A 73 1.48 -5.09 -7.35
N VAL A 74 1.66 -6.41 -7.21
CA VAL A 74 0.65 -7.27 -6.57
C VAL A 74 0.42 -6.85 -5.11
N VAL A 75 1.49 -6.63 -4.35
CA VAL A 75 1.39 -6.20 -2.96
C VAL A 75 0.89 -4.75 -2.86
N ALA A 76 1.30 -3.87 -3.76
CA ALA A 76 0.78 -2.50 -3.81
C ALA A 76 -0.72 -2.47 -4.10
N ALA A 77 -1.19 -3.26 -5.05
CA ALA A 77 -2.63 -3.39 -5.36
C ALA A 77 -3.41 -3.94 -4.15
N LEU A 78 -2.84 -4.92 -3.43
CA LEU A 78 -3.46 -5.47 -2.22
C LEU A 78 -3.58 -4.44 -1.09
N LEU A 79 -2.57 -3.58 -0.93
CA LEU A 79 -2.46 -2.66 0.21
C LEU A 79 -2.87 -1.21 -0.10
N HIS A 80 -3.31 -0.88 -1.34
CA HIS A 80 -3.53 0.52 -1.72
C HIS A 80 -4.54 1.25 -0.83
N ASP A 81 -5.52 0.55 -0.28
CA ASP A 81 -6.55 1.08 0.61
C ASP A 81 -6.36 0.68 2.09
N ILE A 82 -5.18 0.18 2.48
CA ILE A 82 -4.91 -0.26 3.86
C ILE A 82 -5.09 0.86 4.90
N GLY A 83 -5.07 2.10 4.46
CA GLY A 83 -5.27 3.28 5.30
C GLY A 83 -6.73 3.62 5.59
N ASP A 84 -7.72 2.98 5.00
CA ASP A 84 -9.14 3.31 5.14
C ASP A 84 -9.59 3.41 6.60
N GLU A 85 -9.15 2.49 7.46
CA GLU A 85 -9.52 2.46 8.88
C GLU A 85 -8.88 3.58 9.71
N LEU A 86 -7.64 3.94 9.43
CA LEU A 86 -6.84 4.80 10.28
C LEU A 86 -6.66 6.20 9.72
N ALA A 87 -6.79 6.37 8.40
CA ALA A 87 -6.57 7.62 7.69
C ALA A 87 -7.61 7.82 6.56
N PRO A 88 -8.92 7.87 6.86
CA PRO A 88 -9.98 7.86 5.85
C PRO A 88 -9.93 9.06 4.90
N TYR A 89 -9.33 10.17 5.28
CA TYR A 89 -9.19 11.37 4.45
C TYR A 89 -7.89 11.44 3.65
N ASN A 90 -6.92 10.59 3.97
CA ASN A 90 -5.61 10.51 3.32
C ASN A 90 -5.07 9.07 3.29
N HIS A 91 -5.95 8.09 3.05
CA HIS A 91 -5.60 6.67 3.00
C HIS A 91 -4.50 6.35 2.00
N ALA A 92 -4.46 7.06 0.87
CA ALA A 92 -3.44 6.88 -0.17
C ALA A 92 -2.03 7.24 0.34
N GLU A 93 -1.88 8.35 1.07
CA GLU A 93 -0.61 8.73 1.71
C GLU A 93 -0.21 7.70 2.77
N TYR A 94 -1.17 7.21 3.55
CA TYR A 94 -0.92 6.17 4.56
C TYR A 94 -0.38 4.89 3.91
N ALA A 95 -1.06 4.39 2.87
CA ALA A 95 -0.63 3.20 2.14
C ALA A 95 0.76 3.38 1.52
N ALA A 96 1.01 4.52 0.88
CA ALA A 96 2.32 4.84 0.31
C ALA A 96 3.42 4.91 1.38
N SER A 97 3.14 5.46 2.55
CA SER A 97 4.10 5.52 3.66
C SER A 97 4.49 4.13 4.16
N VAL A 98 3.55 3.18 4.18
CA VAL A 98 3.82 1.78 4.54
C VAL A 98 4.70 1.10 3.49
N LEU A 99 4.42 1.31 2.22
CA LEU A 99 5.09 0.65 1.09
C LEU A 99 6.47 1.24 0.76
N ARG A 100 6.62 2.55 0.85
CA ARG A 100 7.78 3.30 0.35
C ARG A 100 9.16 2.76 0.79
N PRO A 101 9.36 2.30 2.02
CA PRO A 101 10.65 1.72 2.40
C PRO A 101 10.99 0.40 1.71
N TYR A 102 10.03 -0.27 1.06
CA TYR A 102 10.13 -1.66 0.65
C TYR A 102 9.86 -1.93 -0.83
N VAL A 103 9.39 -0.94 -1.60
CA VAL A 103 9.05 -1.09 -3.03
C VAL A 103 9.72 -0.02 -3.85
N ARG A 104 9.73 -0.20 -5.17
CA ARG A 104 10.26 0.79 -6.12
C ARG A 104 9.53 2.13 -6.02
N GLU A 105 10.23 3.21 -6.34
CA GLU A 105 9.76 4.59 -6.20
C GLU A 105 8.47 4.86 -6.99
N GLU A 106 8.37 4.38 -8.25
CA GLU A 106 7.18 4.55 -9.07
C GLU A 106 5.95 3.85 -8.47
N VAL A 107 6.14 2.69 -7.84
CA VAL A 107 5.05 1.96 -7.17
C VAL A 107 4.53 2.76 -5.99
N ALA A 108 5.42 3.26 -5.13
CA ALA A 108 5.04 4.09 -3.99
C ALA A 108 4.33 5.39 -4.42
N TRP A 109 4.83 6.04 -5.49
CA TRP A 109 4.22 7.25 -6.02
C TRP A 109 2.81 7.00 -6.57
N VAL A 110 2.61 5.92 -7.32
CA VAL A 110 1.29 5.54 -7.84
C VAL A 110 0.30 5.34 -6.70
N ILE A 111 0.70 4.62 -5.65
CA ILE A 111 -0.18 4.42 -4.49
C ILE A 111 -0.47 5.73 -3.77
N GLU A 112 0.50 6.63 -3.64
CA GLU A 112 0.30 7.95 -3.03
C GLU A 112 -0.73 8.79 -3.80
N GLN A 113 -0.72 8.71 -5.13
CA GLN A 113 -1.59 9.52 -5.98
C GLN A 113 -2.89 8.81 -6.40
N HIS A 114 -3.05 7.51 -6.14
CA HIS A 114 -4.18 6.76 -6.67
C HIS A 114 -5.54 7.37 -6.28
N GLY A 115 -5.70 7.94 -5.09
CA GLY A 115 -6.94 8.57 -4.67
C GLY A 115 -7.33 9.79 -5.53
N VAL A 116 -6.36 10.61 -5.94
CA VAL A 116 -6.59 11.72 -6.86
C VAL A 116 -6.97 11.21 -8.25
N PHE A 117 -6.26 10.19 -8.75
CA PHE A 117 -6.54 9.60 -10.06
C PHE A 117 -7.86 8.83 -10.07
N GLN A 118 -8.20 8.12 -9.00
CA GLN A 118 -9.49 7.44 -8.85
C GLN A 118 -10.67 8.42 -8.85
N SER A 119 -10.49 9.62 -8.32
CA SER A 119 -11.52 10.68 -8.31
C SER A 119 -12.04 11.06 -9.71
N TYR A 120 -11.28 10.78 -10.76
CA TYR A 120 -11.68 10.94 -12.15
C TYR A 120 -13.01 10.22 -12.45
N TYR A 121 -13.29 9.09 -11.82
CA TYR A 121 -14.47 8.29 -12.09
C TYR A 121 -15.73 8.77 -11.36
N PHE A 122 -15.59 9.51 -10.23
CA PHE A 122 -16.73 9.83 -9.39
C PHE A 122 -16.87 11.30 -8.94
N ALA A 123 -15.77 12.09 -8.92
CA ALA A 123 -15.80 13.42 -8.29
C ALA A 123 -16.86 14.34 -8.86
N HIS A 124 -17.12 14.30 -10.17
CA HIS A 124 -18.13 15.14 -10.84
C HIS A 124 -19.57 14.81 -10.39
N HIS A 125 -19.85 13.59 -9.91
CA HIS A 125 -21.14 13.24 -9.33
C HIS A 125 -21.36 13.87 -7.94
N LEU A 126 -20.28 14.30 -7.28
CA LEU A 126 -20.32 14.98 -5.98
C LEU A 126 -20.05 16.48 -6.08
N GLY A 127 -20.07 17.05 -7.28
CA GLY A 127 -19.81 18.46 -7.54
C GLY A 127 -18.31 18.83 -7.49
N GLY A 128 -17.42 17.87 -7.46
CA GLY A 128 -15.97 18.04 -7.50
C GLY A 128 -15.40 18.04 -8.92
N ASP A 129 -14.12 18.35 -9.04
CA ASP A 129 -13.39 18.33 -10.30
C ASP A 129 -12.76 16.93 -10.51
N ARG A 130 -13.25 16.22 -11.54
CA ARG A 130 -12.70 14.92 -11.95
C ARG A 130 -11.30 15.01 -12.56
N ASN A 131 -10.92 16.19 -13.04
CA ASN A 131 -9.65 16.38 -13.76
C ASN A 131 -8.50 16.83 -12.83
N ARG A 132 -8.67 16.74 -11.50
CA ARG A 132 -7.60 17.08 -10.55
C ARG A 132 -6.28 16.38 -10.83
N ARG A 133 -6.32 15.16 -11.39
CA ARG A 133 -5.12 14.43 -11.80
C ARG A 133 -4.27 15.16 -12.86
N ASP A 134 -4.88 16.10 -13.63
CA ASP A 134 -4.17 16.83 -14.67
C ASP A 134 -3.08 17.75 -14.10
N GLU A 135 -3.10 18.04 -12.79
CA GLU A 135 -1.98 18.71 -12.10
C GLU A 135 -0.66 17.91 -12.19
N PHE A 136 -0.75 16.61 -12.45
CA PHE A 136 0.38 15.70 -12.63
C PHE A 136 0.66 15.35 -14.10
N ALA A 137 0.03 16.03 -15.07
CA ALA A 137 0.11 15.68 -16.50
C ALA A 137 1.54 15.55 -17.05
N ASP A 138 2.47 16.36 -16.53
CA ASP A 138 3.88 16.33 -16.93
C ASP A 138 4.73 15.35 -16.09
N HIS A 139 4.13 14.64 -15.13
CA HIS A 139 4.86 13.71 -14.28
C HIS A 139 5.17 12.41 -15.05
N PRO A 140 6.41 11.86 -14.97
CA PRO A 140 6.80 10.68 -15.75
C PRO A 140 5.96 9.43 -15.47
N TRP A 141 5.29 9.37 -14.33
CA TRP A 141 4.43 8.24 -13.92
C TRP A 141 2.93 8.55 -14.00
N PHE A 142 2.54 9.62 -14.68
CA PHE A 142 1.12 9.97 -14.86
C PHE A 142 0.33 8.83 -15.50
N ASP A 143 0.80 8.34 -16.65
CA ASP A 143 0.13 7.26 -17.40
C ASP A 143 0.10 5.96 -16.60
N LEU A 144 1.15 5.69 -15.83
CA LEU A 144 1.25 4.52 -14.96
C LEU A 144 0.18 4.54 -13.86
N CYS A 145 -0.02 5.68 -13.19
CA CYS A 145 -1.05 5.85 -12.19
C CYS A 145 -2.47 5.79 -12.80
N ALA A 146 -2.65 6.39 -13.97
CA ALA A 146 -3.91 6.30 -14.69
C ALA A 146 -4.24 4.85 -15.09
N ALA A 147 -3.25 4.08 -15.54
CA ALA A 147 -3.41 2.68 -15.86
C ALA A 147 -3.71 1.82 -14.63
N PHE A 148 -3.01 2.02 -13.51
CA PHE A 148 -3.30 1.35 -12.22
C PHE A 148 -4.77 1.53 -11.83
N CYS A 149 -5.26 2.76 -11.83
CA CYS A 149 -6.65 3.06 -11.48
C CYS A 149 -7.63 2.46 -12.49
N ALA A 150 -7.33 2.52 -13.79
CA ALA A 150 -8.22 2.02 -14.83
C ALA A 150 -8.34 0.49 -14.80
N GLU A 151 -7.23 -0.21 -14.64
CA GLU A 151 -7.16 -1.65 -14.85
C GLU A 151 -7.35 -2.48 -13.57
N TRP A 152 -6.95 -1.94 -12.40
CA TRP A 152 -6.92 -2.73 -11.17
C TRP A 152 -7.75 -2.16 -10.02
N ASP A 153 -8.03 -0.84 -9.99
CA ASP A 153 -8.75 -0.22 -8.88
C ASP A 153 -10.23 0.03 -9.22
N GLN A 154 -10.54 0.92 -10.15
CA GLN A 154 -11.92 1.36 -10.40
C GLN A 154 -12.87 0.24 -10.87
N ASN A 155 -12.34 -0.84 -11.40
CA ASN A 155 -13.09 -2.00 -11.90
C ASN A 155 -13.10 -3.18 -10.92
N SER A 156 -12.67 -2.98 -9.67
CA SER A 156 -12.56 -4.02 -8.63
C SER A 156 -13.66 -3.94 -7.58
N PHE A 157 -14.91 -3.75 -8.02
CA PHE A 157 -16.12 -3.66 -7.20
C PHE A 157 -17.22 -4.63 -7.62
N ASP A 158 -16.89 -5.68 -8.35
CA ASP A 158 -17.83 -6.63 -8.91
C ASP A 158 -18.01 -7.86 -7.98
N PRO A 159 -19.22 -8.10 -7.43
CA PRO A 159 -19.47 -9.26 -6.55
C PRO A 159 -19.47 -10.61 -7.28
N ASN A 160 -19.43 -10.61 -8.62
CA ASN A 160 -19.56 -11.83 -9.42
C ASN A 160 -18.22 -12.34 -9.99
N VAL A 161 -17.11 -11.62 -9.78
CA VAL A 161 -15.80 -12.09 -10.25
C VAL A 161 -15.15 -13.01 -9.23
N SER A 162 -14.40 -13.99 -9.73
CA SER A 162 -13.57 -14.84 -8.88
C SER A 162 -12.35 -14.05 -8.38
N ILE A 163 -12.10 -14.11 -7.09
CA ILE A 163 -10.94 -13.50 -6.44
C ILE A 163 -10.07 -14.58 -5.78
N HIS A 164 -8.77 -14.34 -5.74
CA HIS A 164 -7.87 -15.12 -4.91
C HIS A 164 -8.06 -14.72 -3.44
N ASP A 165 -8.00 -15.69 -2.54
CA ASP A 165 -8.12 -15.44 -1.11
C ASP A 165 -6.88 -14.75 -0.52
N LEU A 166 -7.03 -14.17 0.68
CA LEU A 166 -5.93 -13.48 1.36
C LEU A 166 -4.74 -14.39 1.63
N ALA A 167 -4.98 -15.66 1.97
CA ALA A 167 -3.93 -16.63 2.24
C ALA A 167 -3.00 -16.84 1.03
N SER A 168 -3.54 -16.73 -0.19
CA SER A 168 -2.74 -16.85 -1.42
C SER A 168 -1.78 -15.68 -1.66
N PHE A 169 -1.99 -14.54 -1.00
CA PHE A 169 -1.11 -13.36 -1.08
C PHE A 169 -0.12 -13.25 0.08
N GLU A 170 -0.26 -14.08 1.10
CA GLU A 170 0.57 -14.01 2.31
C GLU A 170 2.06 -14.10 1.99
N ALA A 171 2.46 -15.01 1.10
CA ALA A 171 3.86 -15.17 0.72
C ALA A 171 4.43 -13.92 0.04
N ASP A 172 3.66 -13.22 -0.80
CA ASP A 172 4.06 -11.99 -1.46
C ASP A 172 4.24 -10.85 -0.45
N VAL A 173 3.30 -10.68 0.48
CA VAL A 173 3.38 -9.68 1.56
C VAL A 173 4.63 -9.95 2.40
N ARG A 174 4.86 -11.17 2.83
CA ARG A 174 6.04 -11.52 3.62
C ARG A 174 7.34 -11.30 2.86
N ALA A 175 7.38 -11.61 1.57
CA ALA A 175 8.56 -11.38 0.73
C ALA A 175 8.92 -9.90 0.61
N VAL A 176 7.93 -9.02 0.41
CA VAL A 176 8.16 -7.57 0.32
C VAL A 176 8.65 -7.01 1.65
N PHE A 177 7.97 -7.30 2.76
CA PHE A 177 8.28 -6.70 4.06
C PHE A 177 9.41 -7.41 4.83
N ALA A 178 9.99 -8.47 4.28
CA ALA A 178 11.25 -9.05 4.73
C ALA A 178 12.49 -8.38 4.13
N ARG A 179 12.33 -7.50 3.14
CA ARG A 179 13.42 -6.73 2.54
C ARG A 179 14.01 -5.77 3.57
N THR A 180 15.26 -5.38 3.36
CA THR A 180 15.87 -4.30 4.15
C THR A 180 15.18 -2.98 3.79
N ALA A 181 14.61 -2.31 4.79
CA ALA A 181 13.95 -1.02 4.58
C ALA A 181 14.95 0.00 4.02
N TRP A 182 14.50 0.77 3.02
CA TRP A 182 15.29 1.81 2.36
C TRP A 182 16.55 1.31 1.62
N ASP A 183 16.59 0.02 1.28
CA ASP A 183 17.62 -0.50 0.40
C ASP A 183 17.51 0.19 -0.97
N ALA A 184 18.58 0.88 -1.36
CA ALA A 184 18.61 1.66 -2.59
C ALA A 184 18.42 0.80 -3.86
N GLU A 185 18.83 -0.48 -3.83
CA GLU A 185 18.61 -1.40 -4.95
C GLU A 185 17.13 -1.80 -5.08
N VAL A 186 16.39 -1.79 -3.98
CA VAL A 186 14.96 -2.11 -3.95
C VAL A 186 14.10 -0.88 -4.26
N THR A 187 14.45 0.27 -3.69
CA THR A 187 13.65 1.49 -3.77
C THR A 187 13.95 2.38 -4.98
N ALA A 188 15.01 2.09 -5.75
CA ALA A 188 15.28 2.79 -7.00
C ALA A 188 14.12 2.64 -7.99
N ALA A 189 13.86 3.69 -8.77
CA ALA A 189 12.87 3.66 -9.82
C ALA A 189 13.19 2.59 -10.86
N GLY A 190 12.18 1.81 -11.21
CA GLY A 190 12.23 0.79 -12.25
C GLY A 190 11.50 1.22 -13.53
N PRO A 191 11.09 0.25 -14.37
CA PRO A 191 10.30 0.53 -15.56
C PRO A 191 8.96 1.16 -15.21
N ALA A 192 8.57 2.21 -15.96
CA ALA A 192 7.27 2.88 -15.78
C ALA A 192 6.14 2.08 -16.47
N GLU A 193 5.96 0.83 -16.09
CA GLU A 193 4.97 -0.09 -16.64
C GLU A 193 4.40 -0.99 -15.54
N LEU A 194 3.13 -1.37 -15.67
CA LEU A 194 2.45 -2.27 -14.71
C LEU A 194 2.86 -3.73 -14.93
N VAL A 195 3.15 -4.07 -16.16
CA VAL A 195 3.50 -5.43 -16.59
C VAL A 195 4.63 -5.33 -17.60
N SER A 196 5.69 -6.07 -17.38
CA SER A 196 6.87 -6.14 -18.29
C SER A 196 6.75 -7.28 -19.31
#